data_e154bfe6bd6b8a0b24f091a0de7e1ab8
#
_entry.id   e154bfe6bd6b8a0b24f091a0de7e1ab8
#
_cell.length_a   1.000
_cell.length_b   1.000
_cell.length_c   1.000
_cell.angle_alpha   90.00
_cell.angle_beta   90.00
_cell.angle_gamma   90.00
#
_symmetry.space_group_name_H-M   'P 1'
#
loop_
_entity.id
_entity.type
_entity.pdbx_description
1 polymer ?
#
loop_
_entity_poly.entity_id
_entity_poly.type
_entity_poly.pdbx_seq_one_letter_code
_entity_poly.pdbx_strand_id
1 'polypeptide(L)'
;PALVTKYKDVMAQLPAMTELYEKRLALRKARGAMDIESDEAKLVMDEEGRCVDIVKRTRGVSECMIEEFMLLANQCAANAGRTHHVPFVYRIHEAPDAERMEKLSNTLKACGLNVHFAGEVPTQLELSAILDETRGQPIQIPVHTGILRSMQKARYSPEPKGHYGLVLADYAHFTSPIRRYPDLAIHRILTDMLVGKPEQELIKDYTGFATHASEQSSRQEVSAVRIERDVEDLYKAEYMHN
;
A
#
# COMPACT_ATOMS: atom_id res chain seq x y z
N PRO A 1 12.52 18.08 27.31
CA PRO A 1 13.99 18.23 27.55
C PRO A 1 14.70 16.87 27.66
N ALA A 2 14.24 15.92 28.50
CA ALA A 2 14.90 14.64 28.74
C ALA A 2 15.03 13.75 27.47
N LEU A 3 13.99 13.68 26.62
CA LEU A 3 14.03 12.92 25.35
C LEU A 3 15.01 13.52 24.34
N VAL A 4 15.07 14.84 24.24
CA VAL A 4 16.00 15.54 23.34
C VAL A 4 17.45 15.23 23.73
N THR A 5 17.76 15.23 25.02
CA THR A 5 19.10 14.88 25.50
C THR A 5 19.44 13.41 25.27
N LYS A 6 18.50 12.51 25.52
CA LYS A 6 18.68 11.06 25.38
C LYS A 6 18.90 10.64 23.90
N TYR A 7 18.23 11.31 22.97
CA TYR A 7 18.26 10.97 21.54
C TYR A 7 18.92 12.04 20.67
N LYS A 8 19.90 12.76 21.23
CA LYS A 8 20.55 13.90 20.59
C LYS A 8 21.06 13.60 19.17
N ASP A 9 21.68 12.45 18.96
CA ASP A 9 22.25 12.06 17.67
C ASP A 9 21.17 11.77 16.61
N VAL A 10 20.06 11.18 17.05
CA VAL A 10 18.89 10.95 16.17
C VAL A 10 18.19 12.26 15.85
N MET A 11 18.00 13.12 16.87
CA MET A 11 17.35 14.42 16.71
C MET A 11 18.06 15.33 15.71
N ALA A 12 19.38 15.22 15.58
CA ALA A 12 20.15 15.99 14.61
C ALA A 12 19.84 15.62 13.15
N GLN A 13 19.34 14.40 12.89
CA GLN A 13 18.99 13.91 11.56
C GLN A 13 17.55 14.24 11.14
N LEU A 14 16.65 14.50 12.09
CA LEU A 14 15.22 14.73 11.80
C LEU A 14 14.95 15.86 10.82
N PRO A 15 15.65 17.01 10.81
CA PRO A 15 15.42 18.05 9.80
C PRO A 15 15.67 17.55 8.36
N ALA A 16 16.76 16.81 8.13
CA ALA A 16 17.06 16.25 6.83
C ALA A 16 16.05 15.16 6.41
N MET A 17 15.60 14.35 7.36
CA MET A 17 14.54 13.34 7.12
C MET A 17 13.23 14.03 6.76
N THR A 18 12.87 15.12 7.44
CA THR A 18 11.65 15.89 7.15
C THR A 18 11.71 16.51 5.76
N GLU A 19 12.83 17.13 5.40
CA GLU A 19 13.03 17.71 4.07
C GLU A 19 12.92 16.65 2.96
N LEU A 20 13.54 15.49 3.16
CA LEU A 20 13.43 14.37 2.22
C LEU A 20 11.98 13.88 2.11
N TYR A 21 11.27 13.72 3.23
CA TYR A 21 9.88 13.34 3.25
C TYR A 21 9.00 14.30 2.46
N GLU A 22 9.14 15.61 2.69
CA GLU A 22 8.35 16.63 1.99
C GLU A 22 8.57 16.60 0.47
N LYS A 23 9.83 16.46 0.03
CA LYS A 23 10.18 16.30 -1.38
C LYS A 23 9.58 15.02 -1.99
N ARG A 24 9.65 13.91 -1.28
CA ARG A 24 9.08 12.62 -1.72
C ARG A 24 7.56 12.69 -1.81
N LEU A 25 6.90 13.29 -0.81
CA LEU A 25 5.46 13.49 -0.79
C LEU A 25 5.00 14.37 -1.96
N ALA A 26 5.73 15.46 -2.23
CA ALA A 26 5.45 16.34 -3.39
C ALA A 26 5.56 15.59 -4.72
N LEU A 27 6.60 14.78 -4.91
CA LEU A 27 6.75 13.93 -6.09
C LEU A 27 5.65 12.88 -6.21
N ARG A 28 5.22 12.27 -5.10
CA ARG A 28 4.11 11.32 -5.07
C ARG A 28 2.81 11.96 -5.51
N LYS A 29 2.50 13.13 -4.97
CA LYS A 29 1.31 13.92 -5.36
C LYS A 29 1.36 14.36 -6.82
N ALA A 30 2.51 14.85 -7.30
CA ALA A 30 2.68 15.26 -8.69
C ALA A 30 2.48 14.13 -9.71
N ARG A 31 2.74 12.87 -9.31
CA ARG A 31 2.45 11.70 -10.14
C ARG A 31 0.97 11.29 -10.13
N GLY A 32 0.17 11.87 -9.23
CA GLY A 32 -1.24 11.49 -9.06
C GLY A 32 -1.44 10.22 -8.23
N ALA A 33 -0.47 9.83 -7.41
CA ALA A 33 -0.65 8.70 -6.51
C ALA A 33 -1.82 9.02 -5.55
N MET A 34 -2.81 8.14 -5.53
CA MET A 34 -4.04 8.35 -4.78
C MET A 34 -3.79 8.25 -3.28
N ASP A 35 -4.25 9.25 -2.55
CA ASP A 35 -4.29 9.23 -1.08
C ASP A 35 -5.74 9.04 -0.64
N ILE A 36 -6.17 7.79 -0.58
CA ILE A 36 -7.51 7.43 -0.14
C ILE A 36 -7.45 7.29 1.38
N GLU A 37 -7.98 8.28 2.08
CA GLU A 37 -8.15 8.19 3.52
C GLU A 37 -9.17 7.10 3.84
N SER A 38 -8.74 6.04 4.51
CA SER A 38 -9.63 5.07 5.13
C SER A 38 -9.82 5.46 6.59
N ASP A 39 -11.07 5.57 7.02
CA ASP A 39 -11.42 5.73 8.43
C ASP A 39 -11.21 4.37 9.12
N GLU A 40 -9.95 3.99 9.35
CA GLU A 40 -9.64 2.77 10.09
C GLU A 40 -10.03 2.94 11.55
N ALA A 41 -10.87 2.04 12.04
CA ALA A 41 -11.19 1.94 13.45
C ALA A 41 -10.04 1.25 14.20
N LYS A 42 -9.63 1.79 15.34
CA LYS A 42 -8.72 1.14 16.27
C LYS A 42 -9.51 0.68 17.48
N LEU A 43 -9.53 -0.63 17.70
CA LEU A 43 -10.11 -1.22 18.89
C LEU A 43 -9.19 -0.95 20.10
N VAL A 44 -9.76 -0.46 21.20
CA VAL A 44 -9.08 -0.29 22.47
C VAL A 44 -9.48 -1.45 23.36
N MET A 45 -8.50 -2.27 23.77
CA MET A 45 -8.72 -3.47 24.56
C MET A 45 -8.31 -3.21 26.00
N ASP A 46 -9.06 -3.79 26.97
CA ASP A 46 -8.64 -3.85 28.38
C ASP A 46 -7.66 -5.01 28.63
N GLU A 47 -7.21 -5.15 29.87
CA GLU A 47 -6.28 -6.21 30.29
C GLU A 47 -6.90 -7.62 30.19
N GLU A 48 -8.22 -7.72 30.20
CA GLU A 48 -9.00 -8.96 30.05
C GLU A 48 -9.28 -9.30 28.58
N GLY A 49 -8.85 -8.44 27.62
CA GLY A 49 -9.03 -8.66 26.18
C GLY A 49 -10.44 -8.34 25.68
N ARG A 50 -11.21 -7.49 26.38
CA ARG A 50 -12.52 -6.99 25.94
C ARG A 50 -12.35 -5.64 25.25
N CYS A 51 -13.15 -5.39 24.21
CA CYS A 51 -13.17 -4.09 23.54
C CYS A 51 -13.92 -3.07 24.41
N VAL A 52 -13.21 -2.06 24.89
CA VAL A 52 -13.75 -1.00 25.76
C VAL A 52 -13.97 0.33 25.04
N ASP A 53 -13.38 0.53 23.87
CA ASP A 53 -13.61 1.72 23.06
C ASP A 53 -13.24 1.46 21.60
N ILE A 54 -13.83 2.26 20.69
CA ILE A 54 -13.51 2.24 19.25
C ILE A 54 -13.16 3.67 18.84
N VAL A 55 -11.88 3.89 18.55
CA VAL A 55 -11.39 5.22 18.20
C VAL A 55 -10.94 5.29 16.74
N LYS A 56 -11.05 6.45 16.12
CA LYS A 56 -10.49 6.68 14.77
C LYS A 56 -8.97 6.65 14.85
N ARG A 57 -8.33 5.82 14.01
CA ARG A 57 -6.88 5.80 13.86
C ARG A 57 -6.42 7.07 13.16
N THR A 58 -5.59 7.85 13.81
CA THR A 58 -4.94 9.03 13.22
C THR A 58 -3.48 8.72 12.89
N ARG A 59 -3.03 9.16 11.72
CA ARG A 59 -1.63 9.07 11.31
C ARG A 59 -0.95 10.40 11.55
N GLY A 60 0.13 10.40 12.33
CA GLY A 60 0.97 11.58 12.57
C GLY A 60 2.01 11.78 11.47
N VAL A 61 2.74 12.89 11.54
CA VAL A 61 3.81 13.22 10.58
C VAL A 61 4.92 12.16 10.58
N SER A 62 5.26 11.60 11.75
CA SER A 62 6.28 10.56 11.89
C SER A 62 5.91 9.29 11.15
N GLU A 63 4.66 8.83 11.27
CA GLU A 63 4.17 7.65 10.56
C GLU A 63 4.21 7.88 9.05
N CYS A 64 3.74 9.03 8.58
CA CYS A 64 3.74 9.38 7.16
C CYS A 64 5.16 9.48 6.59
N MET A 65 6.11 10.02 7.36
CA MET A 65 7.52 10.10 6.97
C MET A 65 8.14 8.71 6.83
N ILE A 66 7.92 7.81 7.79
CA ILE A 66 8.42 6.43 7.71
C ILE A 66 7.75 5.68 6.55
N GLU A 67 6.45 5.88 6.32
CA GLU A 67 5.74 5.30 5.18
C GLU A 67 6.40 5.70 3.84
N GLU A 68 6.72 6.97 3.63
CA GLU A 68 7.41 7.42 2.41
C GLU A 68 8.80 6.78 2.25
N PHE A 69 9.54 6.59 3.34
CA PHE A 69 10.84 5.91 3.28
C PHE A 69 10.69 4.42 3.00
N MET A 70 9.67 3.77 3.56
CA MET A 70 9.34 2.38 3.24
C MET A 70 8.92 2.21 1.78
N LEU A 71 8.11 3.13 1.23
CA LEU A 71 7.73 3.15 -0.18
C LEU A 71 8.97 3.28 -1.08
N LEU A 72 9.90 4.17 -0.73
CA LEU A 72 11.16 4.34 -1.47
C LEU A 72 12.01 3.07 -1.44
N ALA A 73 12.22 2.48 -0.26
CA ALA A 73 12.99 1.24 -0.11
C ALA A 73 12.35 0.08 -0.90
N ASN A 74 11.03 -0.06 -0.85
CA ASN A 74 10.28 -1.04 -1.62
C ASN A 74 10.46 -0.84 -3.15
N GLN A 75 10.43 0.41 -3.61
CA GLN A 75 10.67 0.75 -5.01
C GLN A 75 12.12 0.43 -5.43
N CYS A 76 13.11 0.77 -4.60
CA CYS A 76 14.51 0.47 -4.86
C CYS A 76 14.76 -1.04 -4.96
N ALA A 77 14.18 -1.85 -4.07
CA ALA A 77 14.28 -3.29 -4.11
C ALA A 77 13.67 -3.88 -5.40
N ALA A 78 12.48 -3.40 -5.80
CA ALA A 78 11.83 -3.83 -7.04
C ALA A 78 12.67 -3.47 -8.27
N ASN A 79 13.21 -2.24 -8.31
CA ASN A 79 14.08 -1.78 -9.39
C ASN A 79 15.39 -2.59 -9.47
N ALA A 80 15.97 -2.99 -8.35
CA ALA A 80 17.15 -3.86 -8.33
C ALA A 80 16.83 -5.22 -8.98
N GLY A 81 15.72 -5.86 -8.59
CA GLY A 81 15.30 -7.13 -9.21
C GLY A 81 15.12 -7.02 -10.71
N ARG A 82 14.48 -5.94 -11.18
CA ARG A 82 14.25 -5.69 -12.60
C ARG A 82 15.54 -5.39 -13.37
N THR A 83 16.39 -4.52 -12.83
CA THR A 83 17.63 -4.06 -13.51
C THR A 83 18.62 -5.20 -13.66
N HIS A 84 18.70 -6.09 -12.68
CA HIS A 84 19.58 -7.26 -12.71
C HIS A 84 18.93 -8.50 -13.32
N HIS A 85 17.72 -8.39 -13.88
CA HIS A 85 17.00 -9.48 -14.54
C HIS A 85 16.88 -10.76 -13.69
N VAL A 86 16.87 -10.63 -12.36
CA VAL A 86 16.72 -11.77 -11.45
C VAL A 86 15.24 -12.06 -11.21
N PRO A 87 14.85 -13.36 -11.03
CA PRO A 87 13.50 -13.72 -10.62
C PRO A 87 13.15 -13.02 -9.31
N PHE A 88 11.96 -12.43 -9.25
CA PHE A 88 11.58 -11.56 -8.12
C PHE A 88 10.11 -11.72 -7.73
N VAL A 89 9.71 -11.15 -6.59
CA VAL A 89 8.32 -11.12 -6.13
C VAL A 89 7.84 -9.67 -6.12
N TYR A 90 7.17 -9.26 -7.19
CA TYR A 90 6.61 -7.90 -7.31
C TYR A 90 5.27 -7.79 -6.61
N ARG A 91 4.92 -6.60 -6.12
CA ARG A 91 3.59 -6.23 -5.70
C ARG A 91 2.94 -5.43 -6.82
N ILE A 92 2.03 -6.04 -7.54
CA ILE A 92 1.37 -5.42 -8.69
C ILE A 92 -0.04 -4.98 -8.33
N HIS A 93 -0.48 -3.91 -8.98
CA HIS A 93 -1.83 -3.40 -8.89
C HIS A 93 -2.25 -2.95 -10.29
N GLU A 94 -3.05 -3.77 -10.94
CA GLU A 94 -3.48 -3.52 -12.32
C GLU A 94 -4.57 -2.44 -12.34
N ALA A 95 -4.73 -1.77 -13.48
CA ALA A 95 -5.77 -0.78 -13.69
C ALA A 95 -7.17 -1.39 -13.59
N PRO A 96 -8.22 -0.60 -13.29
CA PRO A 96 -9.60 -1.05 -13.34
C PRO A 96 -9.98 -1.59 -14.72
N ASP A 97 -10.82 -2.62 -14.75
CA ASP A 97 -11.43 -3.13 -15.98
C ASP A 97 -12.69 -2.32 -16.36
N ALA A 98 -13.20 -2.55 -17.58
CA ALA A 98 -14.34 -1.81 -18.13
C ALA A 98 -15.62 -1.94 -17.26
N GLU A 99 -15.90 -3.14 -16.69
CA GLU A 99 -17.07 -3.36 -15.85
C GLU A 99 -16.99 -2.53 -14.55
N ARG A 100 -15.80 -2.47 -13.95
CA ARG A 100 -15.57 -1.66 -12.74
C ARG A 100 -15.67 -0.18 -13.04
N MET A 101 -15.22 0.24 -14.22
CA MET A 101 -15.32 1.62 -14.67
C MET A 101 -16.77 2.04 -14.91
N GLU A 102 -17.60 1.19 -15.46
CA GLU A 102 -19.03 1.45 -15.62
C GLU A 102 -19.70 1.63 -14.26
N LYS A 103 -19.41 0.74 -13.29
CA LYS A 103 -19.93 0.86 -11.92
C LYS A 103 -19.49 2.17 -11.24
N LEU A 104 -18.22 2.56 -11.42
CA LEU A 104 -17.72 3.85 -10.91
C LEU A 104 -18.48 5.02 -11.54
N SER A 105 -18.60 5.04 -12.87
CA SER A 105 -19.33 6.09 -13.59
C SER A 105 -20.76 6.25 -13.08
N ASN A 106 -21.47 5.14 -12.85
CA ASN A 106 -22.82 5.13 -12.31
C ASN A 106 -22.86 5.69 -10.87
N THR A 107 -21.88 5.34 -10.03
CA THR A 107 -21.76 5.86 -8.67
C THR A 107 -21.51 7.37 -8.68
N LEU A 108 -20.58 7.86 -9.50
CA LEU A 108 -20.29 9.29 -9.62
C LEU A 108 -21.52 10.09 -10.09
N LYS A 109 -22.24 9.60 -11.10
CA LYS A 109 -23.50 10.20 -11.57
C LYS A 109 -24.58 10.25 -10.49
N ALA A 110 -24.73 9.17 -9.71
CA ALA A 110 -25.67 9.12 -8.59
C ALA A 110 -25.31 10.14 -7.47
N CYS A 111 -24.04 10.48 -7.33
CA CYS A 111 -23.56 11.54 -6.44
C CYS A 111 -23.64 12.95 -7.06
N GLY A 112 -24.20 13.11 -8.26
CA GLY A 112 -24.33 14.39 -8.96
C GLY A 112 -23.06 14.83 -9.70
N LEU A 113 -22.04 13.98 -9.83
CA LEU A 113 -20.80 14.28 -10.53
C LEU A 113 -20.87 13.78 -11.98
N ASN A 114 -20.86 14.70 -12.93
CA ASN A 114 -20.77 14.38 -14.36
C ASN A 114 -19.31 14.40 -14.81
N VAL A 115 -18.59 13.32 -14.52
CA VAL A 115 -17.17 13.19 -14.88
C VAL A 115 -17.05 12.50 -16.23
N HIS A 116 -16.20 13.07 -17.11
CA HIS A 116 -15.78 12.46 -18.36
C HIS A 116 -14.27 12.20 -18.27
N PHE A 117 -13.89 10.94 -18.32
CA PHE A 117 -12.48 10.56 -18.37
C PHE A 117 -11.95 10.70 -19.80
N ALA A 118 -10.68 11.07 -19.93
CA ALA A 118 -10.03 11.25 -21.22
C ALA A 118 -9.84 9.93 -22.02
N GLY A 119 -9.82 8.79 -21.32
CA GLY A 119 -9.66 7.46 -21.89
C GLY A 119 -10.67 6.45 -21.35
N GLU A 120 -10.58 5.20 -21.83
CA GLU A 120 -11.39 4.08 -21.32
C GLU A 120 -11.09 3.78 -19.83
N VAL A 121 -9.86 4.00 -19.42
CA VAL A 121 -9.41 3.88 -18.03
C VAL A 121 -8.95 5.26 -17.58
N PRO A 122 -9.44 5.78 -16.43
CA PRO A 122 -9.01 7.07 -15.92
C PRO A 122 -7.53 7.03 -15.55
N THR A 123 -6.89 8.16 -15.71
CA THR A 123 -5.56 8.37 -15.13
C THR A 123 -5.68 8.52 -13.62
N GLN A 124 -4.61 8.22 -12.91
CA GLN A 124 -4.56 8.41 -11.46
C GLN A 124 -4.73 9.89 -11.07
N LEU A 125 -4.28 10.82 -11.92
CA LEU A 125 -4.47 12.26 -11.72
C LEU A 125 -5.96 12.64 -11.78
N GLU A 126 -6.72 12.09 -12.72
CA GLU A 126 -8.17 12.33 -12.80
C GLU A 126 -8.89 11.82 -11.55
N LEU A 127 -8.54 10.62 -11.06
CA LEU A 127 -9.14 10.07 -9.85
C LEU A 127 -8.70 10.84 -8.60
N SER A 128 -7.43 11.25 -8.51
CA SER A 128 -6.93 12.07 -7.41
C SER A 128 -7.64 13.42 -7.35
N ALA A 129 -7.89 14.05 -8.50
CA ALA A 129 -8.64 15.31 -8.57
C ALA A 129 -10.06 15.16 -8.02
N ILE A 130 -10.76 14.06 -8.36
CA ILE A 130 -12.12 13.79 -7.82
C ILE A 130 -12.07 13.58 -6.30
N LEU A 131 -11.06 12.83 -5.80
CA LEU A 131 -10.89 12.61 -4.36
C LEU A 131 -10.66 13.94 -3.62
N ASP A 132 -9.81 14.80 -4.17
CA ASP A 132 -9.50 16.11 -3.57
C ASP A 132 -10.69 17.07 -3.64
N GLU A 133 -11.40 17.11 -4.77
CA GLU A 133 -12.59 17.96 -4.94
C GLU A 133 -13.73 17.58 -3.98
N THR A 134 -13.92 16.29 -3.74
CA THR A 134 -15.02 15.81 -2.89
C THR A 134 -14.67 15.75 -1.40
N ARG A 135 -13.42 16.04 -1.04
CA ARG A 135 -12.94 16.03 0.35
C ARG A 135 -13.73 17.05 1.20
N GLY A 136 -14.23 16.58 2.34
CA GLY A 136 -15.04 17.39 3.25
C GLY A 136 -16.49 17.64 2.81
N GLN A 137 -16.89 17.12 1.65
CA GLN A 137 -18.28 17.24 1.17
C GLN A 137 -19.13 16.06 1.67
N PRO A 138 -20.47 16.19 1.73
CA PRO A 138 -21.37 15.10 2.11
C PRO A 138 -21.25 13.85 1.21
N ILE A 139 -20.82 14.01 -0.05
CA ILE A 139 -20.62 12.95 -1.02
C ILE A 139 -19.24 12.28 -0.93
N GLN A 140 -18.36 12.73 -0.05
CA GLN A 140 -17.01 12.17 0.09
C GLN A 140 -17.03 10.65 0.27
N ILE A 141 -17.79 10.14 1.24
CA ILE A 141 -17.80 8.71 1.58
C ILE A 141 -18.24 7.84 0.39
N PRO A 142 -19.40 8.08 -0.25
CA PRO A 142 -19.82 7.27 -1.40
C PRO A 142 -18.88 7.38 -2.60
N VAL A 143 -18.31 8.55 -2.88
CA VAL A 143 -17.37 8.76 -3.99
C VAL A 143 -16.04 8.06 -3.72
N HIS A 144 -15.41 8.26 -2.56
CA HIS A 144 -14.15 7.61 -2.20
C HIS A 144 -14.31 6.09 -2.13
N THR A 145 -15.41 5.59 -1.56
CA THR A 145 -15.72 4.16 -1.55
C THR A 145 -15.95 3.61 -2.96
N GLY A 146 -16.64 4.36 -3.83
CA GLY A 146 -16.86 4.00 -5.23
C GLY A 146 -15.56 3.86 -6.00
N ILE A 147 -14.66 4.83 -5.86
CA ILE A 147 -13.31 4.80 -6.45
C ILE A 147 -12.53 3.61 -5.91
N LEU A 148 -12.48 3.39 -4.59
CA LEU A 148 -11.77 2.27 -3.99
C LEU A 148 -12.29 0.91 -4.48
N ARG A 149 -13.61 0.74 -4.59
CA ARG A 149 -14.25 -0.50 -5.09
C ARG A 149 -14.04 -0.73 -6.58
N SER A 150 -13.80 0.32 -7.36
CA SER A 150 -13.48 0.18 -8.78
C SER A 150 -12.06 -0.34 -9.00
N MET A 151 -11.16 -0.17 -8.01
CA MET A 151 -9.79 -0.65 -8.12
C MET A 151 -9.72 -2.18 -8.14
N GLN A 152 -8.76 -2.71 -8.87
CA GLN A 152 -8.37 -4.11 -8.74
C GLN A 152 -7.70 -4.36 -7.38
N LYS A 153 -7.71 -5.60 -6.93
CA LYS A 153 -6.92 -5.95 -5.72
C LYS A 153 -5.45 -6.07 -6.10
N ALA A 154 -4.58 -5.42 -5.33
CA ALA A 154 -3.15 -5.65 -5.46
C ALA A 154 -2.83 -7.11 -5.09
N ARG A 155 -1.86 -7.71 -5.78
CA ARG A 155 -1.41 -9.09 -5.58
C ARG A 155 0.08 -9.23 -5.80
N TYR A 156 0.64 -10.36 -5.44
CA TYR A 156 2.03 -10.66 -5.75
C TYR A 156 2.14 -11.35 -7.11
N SER A 157 3.24 -11.08 -7.83
CA SER A 157 3.50 -11.62 -9.16
C SER A 157 5.00 -11.77 -9.40
N PRO A 158 5.46 -12.82 -10.10
CA PRO A 158 6.85 -12.88 -10.57
C PRO A 158 7.14 -11.88 -11.70
N GLU A 159 6.11 -11.32 -12.33
CA GLU A 159 6.20 -10.36 -13.43
C GLU A 159 5.95 -8.93 -12.95
N PRO A 160 6.79 -7.94 -13.35
CA PRO A 160 6.57 -6.53 -13.03
C PRO A 160 5.48 -5.95 -13.94
N LYS A 161 4.25 -5.80 -13.42
CA LYS A 161 3.10 -5.20 -14.12
C LYS A 161 2.73 -3.80 -13.62
N GLY A 162 3.62 -3.20 -12.84
CA GLY A 162 3.40 -1.89 -12.25
C GLY A 162 2.41 -1.88 -11.09
N HIS A 163 2.27 -0.71 -10.49
CA HIS A 163 1.33 -0.48 -9.40
C HIS A 163 0.47 0.76 -9.67
N TYR A 164 -0.73 0.55 -10.22
CA TYR A 164 -1.63 1.62 -10.65
C TYR A 164 -1.88 2.66 -9.56
N GLY A 165 -2.30 2.25 -8.36
CA GLY A 165 -2.63 3.18 -7.27
C GLY A 165 -1.45 4.01 -6.73
N LEU A 166 -0.21 3.51 -6.84
CA LEU A 166 1.01 4.22 -6.44
C LEU A 166 1.68 4.97 -7.60
N VAL A 167 1.22 4.76 -8.84
CA VAL A 167 1.82 5.30 -10.06
C VAL A 167 3.30 4.93 -10.15
N LEU A 168 3.60 3.66 -9.95
CA LEU A 168 4.96 3.11 -9.99
C LEU A 168 5.06 2.02 -11.05
N ALA A 169 6.13 2.07 -11.85
CA ALA A 169 6.42 1.04 -12.84
C ALA A 169 6.85 -0.27 -12.18
N ASP A 170 7.60 -0.18 -11.08
CA ASP A 170 8.09 -1.33 -10.32
C ASP A 170 7.84 -1.10 -8.84
N TYR A 171 7.25 -2.11 -8.20
CA TYR A 171 7.01 -2.08 -6.77
C TYR A 171 7.06 -3.48 -6.19
N ALA A 172 7.60 -3.60 -4.99
CA ALA A 172 7.66 -4.84 -4.25
C ALA A 172 7.52 -4.56 -2.76
N HIS A 173 7.15 -5.54 -1.97
CA HIS A 173 7.17 -5.45 -0.53
C HIS A 173 8.52 -5.97 -0.01
N PHE A 174 9.32 -5.12 0.61
CA PHE A 174 10.68 -5.43 1.07
C PHE A 174 10.88 -5.11 2.56
N THR A 175 10.16 -4.13 3.09
CA THR A 175 10.45 -3.50 4.38
C THR A 175 9.87 -4.19 5.61
N SER A 176 9.14 -5.30 5.45
CA SER A 176 8.49 -5.99 6.59
C SER A 176 8.67 -7.52 6.57
N PRO A 177 9.94 -8.05 6.55
CA PRO A 177 10.20 -9.49 6.40
C PRO A 177 9.76 -10.33 7.61
N ILE A 178 9.54 -9.72 8.78
CA ILE A 178 9.08 -10.44 9.98
C ILE A 178 7.64 -10.95 9.82
N ARG A 179 6.78 -10.19 9.13
CA ARG A 179 5.34 -10.47 9.03
C ARG A 179 4.86 -10.77 7.62
N ARG A 180 5.68 -10.55 6.59
CA ARG A 180 5.32 -10.81 5.20
C ARG A 180 6.36 -11.72 4.53
N TYR A 181 5.92 -12.91 4.13
CA TYR A 181 6.78 -13.87 3.44
C TYR A 181 7.38 -13.35 2.12
N PRO A 182 6.67 -12.59 1.27
CA PRO A 182 7.27 -12.00 0.06
C PRO A 182 8.49 -11.13 0.33
N ASP A 183 8.46 -10.34 1.40
CA ASP A 183 9.59 -9.52 1.81
C ASP A 183 10.80 -10.39 2.17
N LEU A 184 10.58 -11.47 2.94
CA LEU A 184 11.62 -12.42 3.29
C LEU A 184 12.18 -13.14 2.05
N ALA A 185 11.33 -13.51 1.09
CA ALA A 185 11.72 -14.10 -0.18
C ALA A 185 12.65 -13.16 -0.97
N ILE A 186 12.29 -11.88 -1.04
CA ILE A 186 13.10 -10.84 -1.69
C ILE A 186 14.46 -10.66 -0.98
N HIS A 187 14.47 -10.63 0.36
CA HIS A 187 15.72 -10.55 1.12
C HIS A 187 16.67 -11.70 0.76
N ARG A 188 16.16 -12.91 0.61
CA ARG A 188 16.96 -14.07 0.21
C ARG A 188 17.56 -13.90 -1.19
N ILE A 189 16.74 -13.48 -2.16
CA ILE A 189 17.18 -13.26 -3.55
C ILE A 189 18.26 -12.17 -3.61
N LEU A 190 18.02 -11.02 -2.95
CA LEU A 190 18.96 -9.91 -2.91
C LEU A 190 20.25 -10.27 -2.19
N THR A 191 20.19 -11.08 -1.13
CA THR A 191 21.40 -11.53 -0.43
C THR A 191 22.28 -12.38 -1.34
N ASP A 192 21.70 -13.38 -2.03
CA ASP A 192 22.45 -14.23 -2.96
C ASP A 192 23.03 -13.40 -4.13
N MET A 193 22.29 -12.41 -4.62
CA MET A 193 22.78 -11.47 -5.64
C MET A 193 23.97 -10.65 -5.12
N LEU A 194 23.87 -10.10 -3.90
CA LEU A 194 24.92 -9.26 -3.31
C LEU A 194 26.19 -10.02 -2.96
N VAL A 195 26.10 -11.30 -2.61
CA VAL A 195 27.30 -12.14 -2.39
C VAL A 195 27.90 -12.65 -3.70
N GLY A 196 27.38 -12.23 -4.85
CA GLY A 196 27.96 -12.49 -6.16
C GLY A 196 27.59 -13.85 -6.77
N LYS A 197 26.43 -14.43 -6.38
CA LYS A 197 25.95 -15.66 -7.02
C LYS A 197 25.71 -15.40 -8.52
N PRO A 198 26.18 -16.29 -9.42
CA PRO A 198 26.01 -16.10 -10.85
C PRO A 198 24.55 -15.97 -11.28
N GLU A 199 24.28 -15.09 -12.25
CA GLU A 199 22.93 -14.83 -12.75
C GLU A 199 22.19 -16.09 -13.19
N GLN A 200 22.87 -17.01 -13.90
CA GLN A 200 22.27 -18.27 -14.32
C GLN A 200 21.83 -19.16 -13.16
N GLU A 201 22.57 -19.14 -12.06
CA GLU A 201 22.20 -19.88 -10.84
C GLU A 201 21.03 -19.19 -10.13
N LEU A 202 21.01 -17.85 -10.07
CA LEU A 202 19.87 -17.08 -9.53
C LEU A 202 18.58 -17.38 -10.31
N ILE A 203 18.65 -17.38 -11.64
CA ILE A 203 17.50 -17.70 -12.48
C ILE A 203 17.03 -19.14 -12.22
N LYS A 204 17.95 -20.10 -12.21
CA LYS A 204 17.63 -21.52 -11.97
C LYS A 204 16.97 -21.75 -10.62
N ASP A 205 17.51 -21.15 -9.55
CA ASP A 205 17.05 -21.41 -8.19
C ASP A 205 15.80 -20.63 -7.82
N TYR A 206 15.61 -19.43 -8.39
CA TYR A 206 14.57 -18.53 -7.95
C TYR A 206 13.37 -18.37 -8.90
N THR A 207 13.40 -18.84 -10.15
CA THR A 207 12.23 -18.72 -11.06
C THR A 207 11.00 -19.42 -10.50
N GLY A 208 11.12 -20.72 -10.20
CA GLY A 208 10.02 -21.49 -9.62
C GLY A 208 9.65 -21.01 -8.19
N PHE A 209 10.67 -20.62 -7.42
CA PHE A 209 10.49 -20.11 -6.07
C PHE A 209 9.69 -18.80 -6.05
N ALA A 210 10.03 -17.82 -6.90
CA ALA A 210 9.33 -16.53 -6.97
C ALA A 210 7.88 -16.70 -7.43
N THR A 211 7.63 -17.58 -8.40
CA THR A 211 6.28 -17.93 -8.85
C THR A 211 5.45 -18.50 -7.71
N HIS A 212 5.96 -19.55 -7.04
CA HIS A 212 5.25 -20.18 -5.93
C HIS A 212 5.03 -19.21 -4.75
N ALA A 213 6.04 -18.43 -4.38
CA ALA A 213 5.95 -17.44 -3.32
C ALA A 213 4.87 -16.37 -3.64
N SER A 214 4.79 -15.91 -4.90
CA SER A 214 3.79 -14.94 -5.35
C SER A 214 2.37 -15.48 -5.24
N GLU A 215 2.13 -16.68 -5.77
CA GLU A 215 0.81 -17.31 -5.76
C GLU A 215 0.34 -17.64 -4.35
N GLN A 216 1.20 -18.26 -3.56
CA GLN A 216 0.87 -18.67 -2.19
C GLN A 216 0.60 -17.44 -1.32
N SER A 217 1.45 -16.42 -1.40
CA SER A 217 1.28 -15.20 -0.60
C SER A 217 0.02 -14.44 -0.98
N SER A 218 -0.32 -14.36 -2.27
CA SER A 218 -1.56 -13.72 -2.70
C SER A 218 -2.81 -14.43 -2.15
N ARG A 219 -2.82 -15.76 -2.15
CA ARG A 219 -3.91 -16.55 -1.58
C ARG A 219 -4.01 -16.39 -0.06
N GLN A 220 -2.88 -16.48 0.64
CA GLN A 220 -2.86 -16.39 2.10
C GLN A 220 -3.21 -14.98 2.60
N GLU A 221 -2.81 -13.92 1.87
CA GLU A 221 -3.18 -12.56 2.19
C GLU A 221 -4.70 -12.37 2.20
N VAL A 222 -5.41 -12.91 1.20
CA VAL A 222 -6.88 -12.85 1.15
C VAL A 222 -7.50 -13.53 2.37
N SER A 223 -6.98 -14.69 2.77
CA SER A 223 -7.46 -15.41 3.96
C SER A 223 -7.17 -14.65 5.25
N ALA A 224 -5.96 -14.09 5.38
CA ALA A 224 -5.55 -13.32 6.56
C ALA A 224 -6.41 -12.06 6.74
N VAL A 225 -6.61 -11.28 5.67
CA VAL A 225 -7.46 -10.08 5.69
C VAL A 225 -8.92 -10.42 6.03
N ARG A 226 -9.42 -11.57 5.56
CA ARG A 226 -10.77 -12.00 5.91
C ARG A 226 -10.89 -12.31 7.40
N ILE A 227 -9.95 -13.09 7.94
CA ILE A 227 -9.95 -13.45 9.37
C ILE A 227 -9.82 -12.18 10.23
N GLU A 228 -8.94 -11.26 9.87
CA GLU A 228 -8.77 -9.97 10.57
C GLU A 228 -10.08 -9.20 10.63
N ARG A 229 -10.79 -9.08 9.50
CA ARG A 229 -12.10 -8.40 9.45
C ARG A 229 -13.17 -9.13 10.28
N ASP A 230 -13.26 -10.45 10.16
CA ASP A 230 -14.24 -11.24 10.90
C ASP A 230 -14.03 -11.08 12.43
N VAL A 231 -12.76 -11.01 12.88
CA VAL A 231 -12.40 -10.78 14.29
C VAL A 231 -12.71 -9.35 14.71
N GLU A 232 -12.34 -8.35 13.89
CA GLU A 232 -12.70 -6.95 14.18
C GLU A 232 -14.20 -6.74 14.29
N ASP A 233 -14.98 -7.32 13.39
CA ASP A 233 -16.44 -7.20 13.39
C ASP A 233 -17.05 -7.88 14.62
N LEU A 234 -16.49 -8.99 15.09
CA LEU A 234 -16.89 -9.63 16.34
C LEU A 234 -16.69 -8.69 17.55
N TYR A 235 -15.51 -8.09 17.69
CA TYR A 235 -15.24 -7.15 18.79
C TYR A 235 -16.07 -5.86 18.70
N LYS A 236 -16.33 -5.36 17.49
CA LYS A 236 -17.24 -4.22 17.29
C LYS A 236 -18.66 -4.57 17.71
N ALA A 237 -19.14 -5.76 17.36
CA ALA A 237 -20.47 -6.23 17.77
C ALA A 237 -20.58 -6.42 19.29
N GLU A 238 -19.56 -6.98 19.94
CA GLU A 238 -19.49 -7.11 21.40
C GLU A 238 -19.53 -5.74 22.09
N TYR A 239 -18.74 -4.78 21.63
CA TYR A 239 -18.72 -3.40 22.14
C TYR A 239 -20.08 -2.70 22.01
N MET A 240 -20.79 -2.92 20.91
CA MET A 240 -22.11 -2.32 20.68
C MET A 240 -23.25 -2.99 21.50
N HIS A 241 -23.01 -4.20 22.00
CA HIS A 241 -23.99 -4.93 22.83
C HIS A 241 -23.93 -4.52 24.30
N ASN A 242 -22.79 -4.07 24.78
CA ASN A 242 -22.56 -3.60 26.16
C ASN A 242 -22.86 -2.11 26.30
#